data_c1d44e8f1a9cf5509ed16a4a06ff1ecd
#
_entry.id   c1d44e8f1a9cf5509ed16a4a06ff1ecd
#
_cell.length_a   1.000
_cell.length_b   1.000
_cell.length_c   1.000
_cell.angle_alpha   90.00
_cell.angle_beta   90.00
_cell.angle_gamma   90.00
#
_symmetry.space_group_name_H-M   'P 1'
#
loop_
_entity.id
_entity.type
_entity.pdbx_description
1 polymer ?
#
loop_
_entity_poly.entity_id
_entity_poly.type
_entity_poly.pdbx_seq_one_letter_code
_entity_poly.pdbx_strand_id
1 'polypeptide(L)'
;MNDTSTNTVSDELFEQHKTRLSEPQSLSPKDVDTLKDSIKKLLAQNNATLIAHYYVDSHIQALAEEVGGCVSDSLEMAKFGKKSDAELLVVAGVKFMGETAKILSPEKKVIMPTLEATCSLDIGCPAEEFKNFCSQYPDREIVVYANTSAKVKALADWVVTS
;
A
#
# COMPACT_ATOMS: atom_id res chain seq x y z
N MET A 1 18.14 24.77 22.36
CA MET A 1 18.26 23.37 22.81
C MET A 1 17.61 22.54 21.72
N ASN A 2 18.40 21.87 20.88
CA ASN A 2 17.89 21.00 19.82
C ASN A 2 17.43 19.71 20.49
N ASP A 3 16.13 19.45 20.43
CA ASP A 3 15.56 18.19 20.89
C ASP A 3 15.88 17.11 19.84
N THR A 4 16.87 16.29 20.13
CA THR A 4 17.31 15.16 19.30
C THR A 4 16.53 13.86 19.61
N SER A 5 15.46 13.93 20.44
CA SER A 5 14.75 12.75 20.93
C SER A 5 13.72 12.17 19.95
N THR A 6 13.34 12.91 18.90
CA THR A 6 12.31 12.47 17.96
C THR A 6 12.82 11.51 16.87
N ASN A 7 14.11 11.46 16.61
CA ASN A 7 14.68 10.59 15.56
C ASN A 7 14.86 9.11 16.00
N THR A 8 15.05 8.86 17.29
CA THR A 8 15.39 7.51 17.78
C THR A 8 14.21 6.52 17.70
N VAL A 9 12.99 6.96 18.00
CA VAL A 9 11.81 6.06 17.98
C VAL A 9 11.42 5.66 16.55
N SER A 10 11.51 6.59 15.60
CA SER A 10 11.22 6.28 14.19
C SER A 10 12.27 5.35 13.59
N ASP A 11 13.55 5.50 13.96
CA ASP A 11 14.64 4.66 13.49
C ASP A 11 14.55 3.23 14.05
N GLU A 12 14.20 3.08 15.32
CA GLU A 12 13.96 1.77 15.95
C GLU A 12 12.77 1.05 15.31
N LEU A 13 11.66 1.74 15.07
CA LEU A 13 10.50 1.17 14.40
C LEU A 13 10.82 0.77 12.95
N PHE A 14 11.59 1.57 12.25
CA PHE A 14 12.03 1.27 10.90
C PHE A 14 12.91 0.00 10.84
N GLU A 15 13.90 -0.11 11.71
CA GLU A 15 14.77 -1.31 11.78
C GLU A 15 13.99 -2.56 12.20
N GLN A 16 13.03 -2.45 13.11
CA GLN A 16 12.14 -3.56 13.46
C GLN A 16 11.30 -4.05 12.26
N HIS A 17 10.82 -3.15 11.41
CA HIS A 17 10.08 -3.53 10.21
C HIS A 17 10.98 -4.15 9.15
N LYS A 18 12.18 -3.61 8.96
CA LYS A 18 13.17 -4.12 8.01
C LYS A 18 13.58 -5.57 8.33
N THR A 19 13.75 -5.92 9.60
CA THR A 19 14.11 -7.28 10.02
C THR A 19 13.00 -8.32 9.79
N ARG A 20 11.76 -7.90 9.56
CA ARG A 20 10.64 -8.80 9.25
C ARG A 20 10.53 -9.15 7.77
N LEU A 21 11.22 -8.41 6.91
CA LEU A 21 11.19 -8.67 5.47
C LEU A 21 12.11 -9.87 5.17
N SER A 22 11.55 -10.88 4.50
CA SER A 22 12.35 -11.98 3.99
C SER A 22 13.19 -11.53 2.80
N GLU A 23 14.41 -12.06 2.69
CA GLU A 23 15.25 -11.85 1.51
C GLU A 23 14.52 -12.35 0.25
N PRO A 24 14.57 -11.59 -0.86
CA PRO A 24 13.97 -12.01 -2.11
C PRO A 24 14.59 -13.32 -2.60
N GLN A 25 13.77 -14.30 -2.93
CA GLN A 25 14.25 -15.54 -3.55
C GLN A 25 14.65 -15.27 -5.00
N SER A 26 15.86 -15.71 -5.37
CA SER A 26 16.27 -15.69 -6.77
C SER A 26 15.53 -16.79 -7.53
N LEU A 27 14.68 -16.39 -8.48
CA LEU A 27 13.94 -17.30 -9.35
C LEU A 27 14.68 -17.47 -10.69
N SER A 28 14.65 -18.70 -11.24
CA SER A 28 15.11 -18.88 -12.61
C SER A 28 14.13 -18.23 -13.62
N PRO A 29 14.59 -17.81 -14.81
CA PRO A 29 13.68 -17.25 -15.83
C PRO A 29 12.49 -18.16 -16.14
N LYS A 30 12.71 -19.47 -16.17
CA LYS A 30 11.67 -20.46 -16.41
C LYS A 30 10.62 -20.49 -15.27
N ASP A 31 11.05 -20.34 -14.02
CA ASP A 31 10.14 -20.29 -12.88
C ASP A 31 9.33 -19.00 -12.89
N VAL A 32 9.94 -17.88 -13.27
CA VAL A 32 9.25 -16.60 -13.46
C VAL A 32 8.13 -16.72 -14.48
N ASP A 33 8.41 -17.29 -15.67
CA ASP A 33 7.40 -17.48 -16.72
C ASP A 33 6.27 -18.41 -16.25
N THR A 34 6.61 -19.50 -15.58
CA THR A 34 5.63 -20.45 -15.04
C THR A 34 4.71 -19.79 -14.00
N LEU A 35 5.28 -18.95 -13.12
CA LEU A 35 4.52 -18.22 -12.11
C LEU A 35 3.63 -17.16 -12.76
N LYS A 36 4.15 -16.39 -13.72
CA LYS A 36 3.37 -15.41 -14.48
C LYS A 36 2.13 -16.05 -15.13
N ASP A 37 2.30 -17.18 -15.82
CA ASP A 37 1.20 -17.89 -16.45
C ASP A 37 0.15 -18.40 -15.43
N SER A 38 0.62 -18.85 -14.29
CA SER A 38 -0.28 -19.27 -13.20
C SER A 38 -1.07 -18.09 -12.62
N ILE A 39 -0.41 -16.95 -12.41
CA ILE A 39 -1.06 -15.73 -11.92
C ILE A 39 -2.09 -15.22 -12.94
N LYS A 40 -1.75 -15.17 -14.24
CA LYS A 40 -2.70 -14.78 -15.30
C LYS A 40 -3.96 -15.60 -15.29
N LYS A 41 -3.83 -16.93 -15.15
CA LYS A 41 -4.98 -17.84 -15.03
C LYS A 41 -5.84 -17.54 -13.81
N LEU A 42 -5.20 -17.33 -12.65
CA LEU A 42 -5.91 -17.02 -11.41
C LEU A 42 -6.63 -15.68 -11.48
N LEU A 43 -6.01 -14.64 -12.06
CA LEU A 43 -6.64 -13.35 -12.26
C LEU A 43 -7.91 -13.47 -13.12
N ALA A 44 -7.81 -14.18 -14.26
CA ALA A 44 -8.95 -14.39 -15.15
C ALA A 44 -10.07 -15.21 -14.48
N GLN A 45 -9.73 -16.28 -13.75
CA GLN A 45 -10.71 -17.13 -13.06
C GLN A 45 -11.47 -16.42 -11.94
N ASN A 46 -10.89 -15.40 -11.33
CA ASN A 46 -11.45 -14.68 -10.19
C ASN A 46 -12.01 -13.31 -10.54
N ASN A 47 -12.17 -12.97 -11.82
CA ASN A 47 -12.53 -11.62 -12.26
C ASN A 47 -11.69 -10.56 -11.53
N ALA A 48 -10.36 -10.76 -11.55
CA ALA A 48 -9.41 -9.96 -10.79
C ALA A 48 -8.54 -9.10 -11.70
N THR A 49 -8.14 -7.93 -11.20
CA THR A 49 -7.14 -7.06 -11.84
C THR A 49 -5.91 -6.90 -10.96
N LEU A 50 -4.72 -6.83 -11.57
CA LEU A 50 -3.46 -6.58 -10.90
C LEU A 50 -3.13 -5.09 -11.00
N ILE A 51 -2.89 -4.47 -9.86
CA ILE A 51 -2.54 -3.06 -9.72
C ILE A 51 -1.19 -3.01 -9.01
N ALA A 52 -0.17 -2.50 -9.70
CA ALA A 52 1.21 -2.48 -9.22
C ALA A 52 1.71 -1.05 -9.01
N HIS A 53 2.39 -0.81 -7.90
CA HIS A 53 3.13 0.43 -7.70
C HIS A 53 4.43 0.41 -8.51
N TYR A 54 4.85 1.54 -9.06
CA TYR A 54 6.05 1.62 -9.90
C TYR A 54 7.37 1.39 -9.15
N TYR A 55 7.34 1.17 -7.82
CA TYR A 55 8.50 0.76 -7.01
C TYR A 55 8.65 -0.75 -6.84
N VAL A 56 7.65 -1.55 -7.25
CA VAL A 56 7.77 -3.01 -7.14
C VAL A 56 8.72 -3.56 -8.21
N ASP A 57 9.11 -4.83 -8.05
CA ASP A 57 9.97 -5.52 -9.01
C ASP A 57 9.45 -5.42 -10.45
N SER A 58 10.36 -5.29 -11.41
CA SER A 58 10.05 -5.12 -12.83
C SER A 58 9.21 -6.26 -13.42
N HIS A 59 9.37 -7.50 -12.92
CA HIS A 59 8.55 -8.63 -13.36
C HIS A 59 7.09 -8.48 -12.95
N ILE A 60 6.83 -7.86 -11.79
CA ILE A 60 5.47 -7.60 -11.31
C ILE A 60 4.85 -6.45 -12.12
N GLN A 61 5.62 -5.40 -12.42
CA GLN A 61 5.17 -4.30 -13.26
C GLN A 61 4.80 -4.81 -14.66
N ALA A 62 5.72 -5.55 -15.31
CA ALA A 62 5.47 -6.14 -16.61
C ALA A 62 4.23 -7.06 -16.62
N LEU A 63 4.05 -7.87 -15.57
CA LEU A 63 2.87 -8.71 -15.44
C LEU A 63 1.57 -7.89 -15.34
N ALA A 64 1.58 -6.78 -14.58
CA ALA A 64 0.42 -5.91 -14.46
C ALA A 64 0.03 -5.32 -15.83
N GLU A 65 1.00 -4.85 -16.62
CA GLU A 65 0.77 -4.37 -17.99
C GLU A 65 0.26 -5.48 -18.92
N GLU A 66 0.88 -6.66 -18.89
CA GLU A 66 0.52 -7.83 -19.72
C GLU A 66 -0.94 -8.29 -19.51
N VAL A 67 -1.49 -8.12 -18.31
CA VAL A 67 -2.87 -8.52 -18.00
C VAL A 67 -3.89 -7.37 -18.09
N GLY A 68 -3.48 -6.21 -18.62
CA GLY A 68 -4.35 -5.04 -18.73
C GLY A 68 -4.66 -4.38 -17.38
N GLY A 69 -3.79 -4.57 -16.40
CA GLY A 69 -3.82 -3.89 -15.11
C GLY A 69 -3.21 -2.49 -15.17
N CYS A 70 -2.70 -2.01 -14.03
CA CYS A 70 -2.15 -0.66 -13.90
C CYS A 70 -0.78 -0.69 -13.20
N VAL A 71 0.17 0.11 -13.71
CA VAL A 71 1.42 0.44 -13.02
C VAL A 71 1.43 1.95 -12.82
N SER A 72 1.40 2.43 -11.56
CA SER A 72 1.28 3.85 -11.29
C SER A 72 1.68 4.23 -9.86
N ASP A 73 1.45 5.51 -9.49
CA ASP A 73 1.50 5.99 -8.12
C ASP A 73 0.27 5.55 -7.31
N SER A 74 0.32 5.77 -6.00
CA SER A 74 -0.71 5.29 -5.08
C SER A 74 -2.11 5.86 -5.33
N LEU A 75 -2.24 7.10 -5.82
CA LEU A 75 -3.53 7.72 -6.09
C LEU A 75 -4.14 7.17 -7.38
N GLU A 76 -3.37 7.10 -8.45
CA GLU A 76 -3.85 6.56 -9.72
C GLU A 76 -4.15 5.06 -9.61
N MET A 77 -3.38 4.30 -8.82
CA MET A 77 -3.70 2.91 -8.46
C MET A 77 -5.11 2.78 -7.85
N ALA A 78 -5.42 3.64 -6.89
CA ALA A 78 -6.72 3.61 -6.22
C ALA A 78 -7.86 4.06 -7.15
N LYS A 79 -7.64 5.07 -8.00
CA LYS A 79 -8.59 5.52 -9.02
C LYS A 79 -8.85 4.43 -10.09
N PHE A 80 -7.78 3.75 -10.53
CA PHE A 80 -7.88 2.64 -11.47
C PHE A 80 -8.72 1.50 -10.86
N GLY A 81 -8.42 1.10 -9.62
CA GLY A 81 -9.18 0.08 -8.91
C GLY A 81 -10.67 0.41 -8.80
N LYS A 82 -11.01 1.68 -8.55
CA LYS A 82 -12.39 2.15 -8.48
C LYS A 82 -13.12 2.06 -9.83
N LYS A 83 -12.43 2.38 -10.93
CA LYS A 83 -12.98 2.39 -12.29
C LYS A 83 -13.04 1.00 -12.93
N SER A 84 -12.23 0.06 -12.48
CA SER A 84 -12.18 -1.30 -13.00
C SER A 84 -13.50 -2.05 -12.77
N ASP A 85 -13.91 -2.86 -13.72
CA ASP A 85 -15.07 -3.77 -13.56
C ASP A 85 -14.75 -5.05 -12.78
N ALA A 86 -13.48 -5.26 -12.39
CA ALA A 86 -13.07 -6.40 -11.61
C ALA A 86 -13.68 -6.38 -10.18
N GLU A 87 -14.09 -7.54 -9.69
CA GLU A 87 -14.60 -7.72 -8.34
C GLU A 87 -13.48 -7.87 -7.30
N LEU A 88 -12.29 -8.29 -7.75
CA LEU A 88 -11.11 -8.51 -6.95
C LEU A 88 -9.96 -7.63 -7.43
N LEU A 89 -9.41 -6.83 -6.53
CA LEU A 89 -8.21 -6.03 -6.76
C LEU A 89 -7.00 -6.71 -6.09
N VAL A 90 -6.00 -7.07 -6.87
CA VAL A 90 -4.70 -7.53 -6.37
C VAL A 90 -3.75 -6.35 -6.36
N VAL A 91 -3.41 -5.84 -5.18
CA VAL A 91 -2.59 -4.63 -5.04
C VAL A 91 -1.16 -5.02 -4.66
N ALA A 92 -0.24 -4.87 -5.60
CA ALA A 92 1.19 -5.02 -5.38
C ALA A 92 1.81 -3.67 -5.03
N GLY A 93 2.04 -3.45 -3.75
CA GLY A 93 2.56 -2.21 -3.19
C GLY A 93 2.64 -2.31 -1.67
N VAL A 94 2.77 -1.17 -0.99
CA VAL A 94 2.79 -1.12 0.47
C VAL A 94 1.38 -1.05 1.06
N LYS A 95 1.23 -1.45 2.31
CA LYS A 95 -0.03 -1.68 3.00
C LYS A 95 -1.06 -0.56 2.82
N PHE A 96 -0.70 0.70 3.03
CA PHE A 96 -1.65 1.81 2.93
C PHE A 96 -2.28 1.96 1.53
N MET A 97 -1.61 1.46 0.46
CA MET A 97 -2.14 1.50 -0.90
C MET A 97 -3.32 0.53 -1.06
N GLY A 98 -3.19 -0.69 -0.54
CA GLY A 98 -4.31 -1.64 -0.49
C GLY A 98 -5.45 -1.16 0.39
N GLU A 99 -5.14 -0.55 1.55
CA GLU A 99 -6.13 0.08 2.41
C GLU A 99 -6.87 1.23 1.69
N THR A 100 -6.15 2.09 0.97
CA THR A 100 -6.75 3.18 0.18
C THR A 100 -7.63 2.63 -0.95
N ALA A 101 -7.18 1.59 -1.67
CA ALA A 101 -7.98 0.92 -2.68
C ALA A 101 -9.28 0.36 -2.09
N LYS A 102 -9.23 -0.24 -0.89
CA LYS A 102 -10.40 -0.74 -0.18
C LYS A 102 -11.35 0.37 0.28
N ILE A 103 -10.82 1.49 0.77
CA ILE A 103 -11.62 2.66 1.17
C ILE A 103 -12.40 3.23 -0.02
N LEU A 104 -11.76 3.34 -1.19
CA LEU A 104 -12.38 3.90 -2.40
C LEU A 104 -13.27 2.91 -3.16
N SER A 105 -13.16 1.61 -2.87
CA SER A 105 -13.93 0.53 -3.49
C SER A 105 -14.41 -0.46 -2.42
N PRO A 106 -15.30 -0.02 -1.51
CA PRO A 106 -15.70 -0.83 -0.35
C PRO A 106 -16.45 -2.11 -0.74
N GLU A 107 -17.08 -2.16 -1.91
CA GLU A 107 -17.77 -3.31 -2.47
C GLU A 107 -16.82 -4.40 -2.99
N LYS A 108 -15.59 -4.02 -3.39
CA LYS A 108 -14.63 -4.94 -3.99
C LYS A 108 -13.82 -5.67 -2.93
N LYS A 109 -13.38 -6.87 -3.26
CA LYS A 109 -12.36 -7.57 -2.49
C LYS A 109 -10.99 -7.00 -2.86
N VAL A 110 -10.17 -6.70 -1.85
CA VAL A 110 -8.78 -6.24 -2.04
C VAL A 110 -7.86 -7.22 -1.34
N ILE A 111 -6.89 -7.74 -2.07
CA ILE A 111 -5.83 -8.59 -1.53
C ILE A 111 -4.46 -8.02 -1.87
N MET A 112 -3.49 -8.34 -1.03
CA MET A 112 -2.09 -7.94 -1.20
C MET A 112 -1.18 -9.16 -1.03
N PRO A 113 -0.06 -9.26 -1.77
CA PRO A 113 0.90 -10.35 -1.61
C PRO A 113 1.46 -10.44 -0.19
N THR A 114 1.65 -9.30 0.47
CA THR A 114 2.07 -9.20 1.87
C THR A 114 1.47 -7.95 2.51
N LEU A 115 1.20 -8.02 3.82
CA LEU A 115 0.82 -6.87 4.65
C LEU A 115 1.99 -6.31 5.46
N GLU A 116 3.16 -6.94 5.36
CA GLU A 116 4.39 -6.50 6.04
C GLU A 116 5.11 -5.35 5.30
N ALA A 117 4.87 -5.22 3.98
CA ALA A 117 5.41 -4.10 3.22
C ALA A 117 4.72 -2.79 3.63
N THR A 118 5.50 -1.86 4.16
CA THR A 118 5.00 -0.58 4.66
C THR A 118 5.87 0.59 4.20
N CYS A 119 5.51 1.81 4.60
CA CYS A 119 6.20 3.05 4.25
C CYS A 119 6.69 3.74 5.52
N SER A 120 7.86 4.39 5.47
CA SER A 120 8.39 5.15 6.61
C SER A 120 7.44 6.24 7.10
N LEU A 121 6.67 6.86 6.20
CA LEU A 121 5.66 7.86 6.57
C LEU A 121 4.49 7.23 7.36
N ASP A 122 4.09 6.00 7.02
CA ASP A 122 3.05 5.26 7.75
C ASP A 122 3.58 4.81 9.12
N ILE A 123 4.80 4.27 9.18
CA ILE A 123 5.49 3.88 10.43
C ILE A 123 5.65 5.09 11.36
N GLY A 124 6.02 6.24 10.81
CA GLY A 124 6.24 7.49 11.57
C GLY A 124 4.95 8.18 12.06
N CYS A 125 3.77 7.63 11.75
CA CYS A 125 2.48 8.16 12.19
C CYS A 125 1.61 7.08 12.84
N PRO A 126 1.97 6.59 14.05
CA PRO A 126 1.16 5.62 14.78
C PRO A 126 -0.20 6.19 15.14
N ALA A 127 -1.27 5.43 14.86
CA ALA A 127 -2.65 5.94 14.97
C ALA A 127 -3.02 6.42 16.39
N GLU A 128 -2.55 5.76 17.44
CA GLU A 128 -2.84 6.16 18.83
C GLU A 128 -2.12 7.45 19.21
N GLU A 129 -0.86 7.62 18.81
CA GLU A 129 -0.11 8.85 19.05
C GLU A 129 -0.73 10.02 18.30
N PHE A 130 -1.08 9.78 17.02
CA PHE A 130 -1.78 10.76 16.21
C PHE A 130 -3.11 11.18 16.81
N LYS A 131 -3.92 10.23 17.28
CA LYS A 131 -5.18 10.49 17.99
C LYS A 131 -4.98 11.35 19.23
N ASN A 132 -3.98 11.00 20.05
CA ASN A 132 -3.65 11.74 21.27
C ASN A 132 -3.20 13.18 20.94
N PHE A 133 -2.43 13.36 19.86
CA PHE A 133 -2.05 14.68 19.39
C PHE A 133 -3.27 15.50 18.94
N CYS A 134 -4.12 14.95 18.09
CA CYS A 134 -5.31 15.64 17.59
C CYS A 134 -6.29 16.04 18.72
N SER A 135 -6.41 15.22 19.75
CA SER A 135 -7.29 15.52 20.90
C SER A 135 -6.91 16.78 21.68
N GLN A 136 -5.69 17.27 21.53
CA GLN A 136 -5.21 18.51 22.14
C GLN A 136 -5.66 19.77 21.38
N TYR A 137 -6.17 19.59 20.15
CA TYR A 137 -6.57 20.68 19.26
C TYR A 137 -7.98 20.46 18.69
N PRO A 138 -9.03 20.41 19.54
CA PRO A 138 -10.38 20.02 19.12
C PRO A 138 -11.03 20.97 18.10
N ASP A 139 -10.54 22.22 18.01
CA ASP A 139 -11.07 23.24 17.09
C ASP A 139 -10.33 23.26 15.74
N ARG A 140 -9.46 22.27 15.46
CA ARG A 140 -8.70 22.20 14.21
C ARG A 140 -9.24 21.11 13.30
N GLU A 141 -9.27 21.39 12.01
CA GLU A 141 -9.45 20.34 10.98
C GLU A 141 -8.19 19.48 10.88
N ILE A 142 -8.40 18.19 10.70
CA ILE A 142 -7.34 17.19 10.59
C ILE A 142 -7.12 16.86 9.13
N VAL A 143 -5.94 17.22 8.61
CA VAL A 143 -5.51 16.92 7.25
C VAL A 143 -4.37 15.92 7.31
N VAL A 144 -4.50 14.78 6.63
CA VAL A 144 -3.46 13.75 6.58
C VAL A 144 -2.98 13.50 5.15
N TYR A 145 -1.72 13.14 5.04
CA TYR A 145 -1.16 12.69 3.77
C TYR A 145 -1.58 11.23 3.49
N ALA A 146 -1.79 10.90 2.22
CA ALA A 146 -2.31 9.58 1.81
C ALA A 146 -1.45 8.39 2.27
N ASN A 147 -0.14 8.60 2.53
CA ASN A 147 0.80 7.59 2.98
C ASN A 147 0.69 7.31 4.49
N THR A 148 -0.51 7.07 4.96
CA THR A 148 -0.83 6.73 6.35
C THR A 148 -1.80 5.55 6.39
N SER A 149 -1.91 4.90 7.54
CA SER A 149 -2.81 3.77 7.73
C SER A 149 -4.30 4.17 7.61
N ALA A 150 -5.16 3.19 7.33
CA ALA A 150 -6.62 3.40 7.36
C ALA A 150 -7.10 3.90 8.72
N LYS A 151 -6.44 3.51 9.83
CA LYS A 151 -6.76 3.99 11.17
C LYS A 151 -6.52 5.49 11.33
N VAL A 152 -5.42 6.01 10.78
CA VAL A 152 -5.10 7.44 10.77
C VAL A 152 -6.08 8.19 9.87
N LYS A 153 -6.36 7.66 8.66
CA LYS A 153 -7.35 8.25 7.74
C LYS A 153 -8.75 8.36 8.35
N ALA A 154 -9.13 7.40 9.19
CA ALA A 154 -10.42 7.41 9.88
C ALA A 154 -10.57 8.53 10.94
N LEU A 155 -9.48 9.17 11.34
CA LEU A 155 -9.45 10.30 12.25
C LEU A 155 -9.41 11.64 11.52
N ALA A 156 -9.22 11.64 10.21
CA ALA A 156 -8.98 12.84 9.41
C ALA A 156 -10.27 13.36 8.78
N ASP A 157 -10.36 14.69 8.68
CA ASP A 157 -11.39 15.38 7.89
C ASP A 157 -11.03 15.33 6.40
N TRP A 158 -9.72 15.39 6.09
CA TRP A 158 -9.22 15.41 4.72
C TRP A 158 -8.01 14.49 4.54
N VAL A 159 -8.00 13.77 3.42
CA VAL A 159 -6.85 12.96 2.97
C VAL A 159 -6.33 13.56 1.67
N VAL A 160 -5.07 13.95 1.65
CA VAL A 160 -4.44 14.65 0.52
C VAL A 160 -3.19 13.93 0.04
N THR A 161 -2.75 14.26 -1.16
CA THR A 161 -1.47 13.87 -1.74
C THR A 161 -0.89 15.04 -2.54
N SER A 162 0.41 15.01 -2.84
CA SER A 162 1.09 15.97 -3.69
C SER A 162 0.83 15.72 -5.16
#